data_1a7c4f0455ecb9cb1b3cb7e186f4ed62
#
_entry.id   1a7c4f0455ecb9cb1b3cb7e186f4ed62
#
_cell.length_a   1.000
_cell.length_b   1.000
_cell.length_c   1.000
_cell.angle_alpha   90.00
_cell.angle_beta   90.00
_cell.angle_gamma   90.00
#
_symmetry.space_group_name_H-M   'P 1'
#
loop_
_entity.id
_entity.type
_entity.pdbx_description
1 polymer ?
#
loop_
_entity_poly.entity_id
_entity_poly.type
_entity_poly.pdbx_seq_one_letter_code
_entity_poly.pdbx_strand_id
1 'polypeptide(L)'
;MSEPQRDAQEFWDEFYDGDDRIWSGRVNVHLAQIAAGLAPGRALDLGCGEGADAIWLAEKGWQVLAVDVSANALDRARAAARQREVLPHIHFERHDLSDSFPAGRFDLVSAQFLHSPARLERDTVLRRAAEAVAAGGLLLIVDHGAPPWAGEQAHAHHFAAAEEVLAGLRLDDARWERLRVGTAERDAVGPDGQTATLTDNVILLRRTPNGDVQAAS
;
A
#
# COMPACT_ATOMS: atom_id res chain seq x y z
N MET A 1 6.72 29.70 10.24
CA MET A 1 6.10 28.81 11.24
C MET A 1 5.20 27.89 10.45
N SER A 2 5.56 26.60 10.32
CA SER A 2 4.71 25.61 9.66
C SER A 2 3.46 25.43 10.51
N GLU A 3 2.27 25.43 9.89
CA GLU A 3 1.05 25.05 10.60
C GLU A 3 1.23 23.66 11.21
N PRO A 4 0.68 23.41 12.42
CA PRO A 4 0.72 22.08 13.01
C PRO A 4 0.02 21.11 12.04
N GLN A 5 0.72 20.05 11.67
CA GLN A 5 0.17 19.01 10.80
C GLN A 5 -1.00 18.35 11.55
N ARG A 6 -2.16 18.22 10.88
CA ARG A 6 -3.36 17.61 11.47
C ARG A 6 -3.05 16.19 11.96
N ASP A 7 -3.73 15.78 13.02
CA ASP A 7 -3.73 14.39 13.47
C ASP A 7 -4.25 13.46 12.36
N ALA A 8 -3.49 12.41 12.07
CA ALA A 8 -3.82 11.53 10.95
C ALA A 8 -5.13 10.77 11.17
N GLN A 9 -5.40 10.35 12.42
CA GLN A 9 -6.62 9.64 12.77
C GLN A 9 -7.84 10.53 12.57
N GLU A 10 -7.82 11.76 13.14
CA GLU A 10 -8.93 12.70 13.03
C GLU A 10 -9.22 13.05 11.58
N PHE A 11 -8.16 13.34 10.79
CA PHE A 11 -8.29 13.66 9.37
C PHE A 11 -8.96 12.53 8.58
N TRP A 12 -8.46 11.29 8.73
CA TRP A 12 -8.96 10.17 7.94
C TRP A 12 -10.30 9.63 8.45
N ASP A 13 -10.60 9.73 9.75
CA ASP A 13 -11.93 9.41 10.26
C ASP A 13 -12.98 10.38 9.70
N GLU A 14 -12.71 11.70 9.65
CA GLU A 14 -13.58 12.67 9.00
C GLU A 14 -13.72 12.40 7.48
N PHE A 15 -12.61 12.07 6.79
CA PHE A 15 -12.63 11.77 5.36
C PHE A 15 -13.53 10.58 5.02
N TYR A 16 -13.56 9.58 5.88
CA TYR A 16 -14.42 8.40 5.75
C TYR A 16 -15.73 8.55 6.53
N ASP A 17 -16.08 9.74 7.02
CA ASP A 17 -17.41 9.99 7.58
C ASP A 17 -18.45 10.08 6.46
N GLY A 18 -19.66 9.57 6.73
CA GLY A 18 -20.73 9.51 5.73
C GLY A 18 -21.03 8.10 5.23
N ASP A 19 -22.03 7.95 4.37
CA ASP A 19 -22.56 6.64 3.96
C ASP A 19 -21.98 6.16 2.62
N ASP A 20 -21.44 7.06 1.80
CA ASP A 20 -21.00 6.74 0.45
C ASP A 20 -19.60 6.12 0.42
N ARG A 21 -19.41 5.15 -0.47
CA ARG A 21 -18.10 4.60 -0.77
C ARG A 21 -17.23 5.67 -1.42
N ILE A 22 -16.03 5.85 -0.91
CA ILE A 22 -15.06 6.86 -1.40
C ILE A 22 -14.29 6.32 -2.61
N TRP A 23 -13.82 5.07 -2.52
CA TRP A 23 -13.01 4.45 -3.55
C TRP A 23 -13.83 3.52 -4.45
N SER A 24 -13.27 3.16 -5.60
CA SER A 24 -13.94 2.31 -6.61
C SER A 24 -14.34 0.92 -6.10
N GLY A 25 -13.74 0.46 -5.00
CA GLY A 25 -13.90 -0.90 -4.48
C GLY A 25 -13.29 -1.99 -5.37
N ARG A 26 -12.50 -1.60 -6.37
CA ARG A 26 -11.75 -2.53 -7.22
C ARG A 26 -10.32 -2.65 -6.71
N VAL A 27 -9.76 -3.86 -6.81
CA VAL A 27 -8.35 -4.12 -6.51
C VAL A 27 -7.45 -3.25 -7.37
N ASN A 28 -6.31 -2.83 -6.81
CA ASN A 28 -5.27 -2.17 -7.59
C ASN A 28 -4.78 -3.09 -8.72
N VAL A 29 -4.72 -2.56 -9.94
CA VAL A 29 -4.38 -3.35 -11.14
C VAL A 29 -2.98 -3.96 -11.06
N HIS A 30 -2.01 -3.21 -10.49
CA HIS A 30 -0.63 -3.70 -10.37
C HIS A 30 -0.53 -4.81 -9.32
N LEU A 31 -1.24 -4.67 -8.18
CA LEU A 31 -1.34 -5.74 -7.20
C LEU A 31 -1.96 -6.99 -7.81
N ALA A 32 -3.08 -6.84 -8.52
CA ALA A 32 -3.77 -7.98 -9.14
C ALA A 32 -2.87 -8.71 -10.16
N GLN A 33 -2.17 -7.96 -11.02
CA GLN A 33 -1.25 -8.54 -12.01
C GLN A 33 -0.09 -9.30 -11.37
N ILE A 34 0.49 -8.75 -10.30
CA ILE A 34 1.65 -9.35 -9.61
C ILE A 34 1.20 -10.56 -8.79
N ALA A 35 0.14 -10.42 -8.00
CA ALA A 35 -0.29 -11.47 -7.08
C ALA A 35 -1.01 -12.64 -7.77
N ALA A 36 -1.53 -12.46 -9.01
CA ALA A 36 -2.18 -13.54 -9.76
C ALA A 36 -1.25 -14.73 -10.05
N GLY A 37 0.06 -14.51 -10.12
CA GLY A 37 1.07 -15.55 -10.37
C GLY A 37 1.70 -16.13 -9.11
N LEU A 38 1.31 -15.68 -7.92
CA LEU A 38 1.90 -16.09 -6.64
C LEU A 38 1.07 -17.18 -5.97
N ALA A 39 1.75 -18.10 -5.29
CA ALA A 39 1.07 -19.00 -4.35
C ALA A 39 0.58 -18.17 -3.15
N PRO A 40 -0.69 -18.35 -2.73
CA PRO A 40 -1.22 -17.66 -1.57
C PRO A 40 -0.43 -17.97 -0.29
N GLY A 41 -0.20 -16.95 0.51
CA GLY A 41 0.49 -17.00 1.78
C GLY A 41 -0.08 -15.96 2.74
N ARG A 42 0.76 -15.32 3.53
CA ARG A 42 0.41 -14.21 4.44
C ARG A 42 0.70 -12.88 3.75
N ALA A 43 -0.29 -12.00 3.68
CA ALA A 43 -0.14 -10.65 3.14
C ALA A 43 -0.34 -9.58 4.21
N LEU A 44 0.38 -8.46 4.09
CA LEU A 44 0.16 -7.23 4.84
C LEU A 44 -0.24 -6.13 3.85
N ASP A 45 -1.40 -5.52 4.10
CA ASP A 45 -1.94 -4.41 3.32
C ASP A 45 -1.88 -3.13 4.16
N LEU A 46 -1.01 -2.20 3.79
CA LEU A 46 -0.73 -0.96 4.52
C LEU A 46 -1.55 0.20 3.98
N GLY A 47 -2.37 0.83 4.83
CA GLY A 47 -3.31 1.87 4.42
C GLY A 47 -4.43 1.28 3.59
N CYS A 48 -5.07 0.22 4.09
CA CYS A 48 -6.02 -0.59 3.32
C CYS A 48 -7.33 0.14 2.95
N GLY A 49 -7.61 1.30 3.56
CA GLY A 49 -8.83 2.06 3.32
C GLY A 49 -10.09 1.19 3.49
N GLU A 50 -10.97 1.20 2.48
CA GLU A 50 -12.20 0.39 2.44
C GLU A 50 -11.97 -1.09 2.07
N GLY A 51 -10.71 -1.55 2.02
CA GLY A 51 -10.31 -2.95 1.98
C GLY A 51 -10.37 -3.65 0.61
N ALA A 52 -10.40 -2.92 -0.50
CA ALA A 52 -10.56 -3.53 -1.83
C ALA A 52 -9.43 -4.53 -2.16
N ASP A 53 -8.18 -4.18 -1.87
CA ASP A 53 -7.00 -5.01 -2.12
C ASP A 53 -6.97 -6.21 -1.17
N ALA A 54 -7.21 -5.98 0.13
CA ALA A 54 -7.27 -7.04 1.14
C ALA A 54 -8.36 -8.08 0.83
N ILE A 55 -9.56 -7.64 0.41
CA ILE A 55 -10.68 -8.51 0.03
C ILE A 55 -10.30 -9.35 -1.19
N TRP A 56 -9.74 -8.73 -2.22
CA TRP A 56 -9.33 -9.44 -3.42
C TRP A 56 -8.24 -10.48 -3.12
N LEU A 57 -7.24 -10.15 -2.30
CA LEU A 57 -6.22 -11.10 -1.87
C LEU A 57 -6.85 -12.27 -1.12
N ALA A 58 -7.79 -12.03 -0.21
CA ALA A 58 -8.50 -13.08 0.52
C ALA A 58 -9.32 -13.99 -0.39
N GLU A 59 -9.98 -13.44 -1.43
CA GLU A 59 -10.67 -14.21 -2.47
C GLU A 59 -9.71 -15.12 -3.27
N LYS A 60 -8.42 -14.75 -3.32
CA LYS A 60 -7.36 -15.58 -3.93
C LYS A 60 -6.70 -16.53 -2.95
N GLY A 61 -7.21 -16.66 -1.73
CA GLY A 61 -6.76 -17.60 -0.72
C GLY A 61 -5.66 -17.08 0.22
N TRP A 62 -5.32 -15.80 0.15
CA TRP A 62 -4.34 -15.19 1.07
C TRP A 62 -4.93 -15.02 2.48
N GLN A 63 -4.06 -15.13 3.50
CA GLN A 63 -4.35 -14.68 4.86
C GLN A 63 -3.84 -13.26 5.01
N VAL A 64 -4.74 -12.31 5.18
CA VAL A 64 -4.41 -10.88 5.08
C VAL A 64 -4.48 -10.22 6.45
N LEU A 65 -3.43 -9.49 6.81
CA LEU A 65 -3.48 -8.45 7.82
C LEU A 65 -3.62 -7.11 7.09
N ALA A 66 -4.76 -6.43 7.30
CA ALA A 66 -5.07 -5.16 6.67
C ALA A 66 -5.11 -4.06 7.73
N VAL A 67 -4.34 -2.99 7.52
CA VAL A 67 -4.20 -1.94 8.52
C VAL A 67 -4.51 -0.57 7.94
N ASP A 68 -5.18 0.25 8.74
CA ASP A 68 -5.47 1.65 8.44
C ASP A 68 -5.51 2.47 9.74
N VAL A 69 -5.33 3.77 9.65
CA VAL A 69 -5.47 4.67 10.79
C VAL A 69 -6.93 4.99 11.11
N SER A 70 -7.81 4.96 10.10
CA SER A 70 -9.22 5.27 10.24
C SER A 70 -10.04 4.08 10.71
N ALA A 71 -10.77 4.27 11.81
CA ALA A 71 -11.77 3.31 12.29
C ALA A 71 -12.94 3.19 11.30
N ASN A 72 -13.39 4.31 10.72
CA ASN A 72 -14.48 4.36 9.75
C ASN A 72 -14.14 3.57 8.48
N ALA A 73 -12.91 3.72 7.95
CA ALA A 73 -12.43 2.93 6.81
C ALA A 73 -12.46 1.43 7.13
N LEU A 74 -11.91 1.04 8.28
CA LEU A 74 -11.86 -0.37 8.71
C LEU A 74 -13.24 -0.98 8.92
N ASP A 75 -14.22 -0.22 9.42
CA ASP A 75 -15.59 -0.71 9.59
C ASP A 75 -16.27 -0.94 8.24
N ARG A 76 -16.05 -0.07 7.27
CA ARG A 76 -16.50 -0.26 5.88
C ARG A 76 -15.82 -1.48 5.24
N ALA A 77 -14.51 -1.64 5.43
CA ALA A 77 -13.75 -2.78 4.93
C ALA A 77 -14.26 -4.10 5.52
N ARG A 78 -14.54 -4.15 6.84
CA ARG A 78 -15.14 -5.32 7.50
C ARG A 78 -16.53 -5.65 6.95
N ALA A 79 -17.38 -4.62 6.74
CA ALA A 79 -18.70 -4.80 6.15
C ALA A 79 -18.62 -5.37 4.73
N ALA A 80 -17.73 -4.82 3.90
CA ALA A 80 -17.49 -5.31 2.54
C ALA A 80 -16.94 -6.75 2.53
N ALA A 81 -15.99 -7.08 3.42
CA ALA A 81 -15.44 -8.42 3.54
C ALA A 81 -16.50 -9.47 3.98
N ARG A 82 -17.45 -9.08 4.85
CA ARG A 82 -18.60 -9.94 5.19
C ARG A 82 -19.49 -10.21 3.98
N GLN A 83 -19.82 -9.17 3.20
CA GLN A 83 -20.64 -9.30 1.99
C GLN A 83 -20.01 -10.21 0.93
N ARG A 84 -18.69 -10.29 0.90
CA ARG A 84 -17.91 -11.14 0.00
C ARG A 84 -17.55 -12.49 0.61
N GLU A 85 -18.01 -12.77 1.83
CA GLU A 85 -17.77 -14.02 2.58
C GLU A 85 -16.29 -14.35 2.83
N VAL A 86 -15.40 -13.35 2.82
CA VAL A 86 -13.94 -13.52 3.02
C VAL A 86 -13.44 -12.99 4.36
N LEU A 87 -14.32 -12.46 5.22
CA LEU A 87 -13.92 -11.92 6.52
C LEU A 87 -13.07 -12.88 7.38
N PRO A 88 -13.28 -14.22 7.38
CA PRO A 88 -12.43 -15.13 8.13
C PRO A 88 -10.98 -15.18 7.70
N HIS A 89 -10.66 -14.67 6.50
CA HIS A 89 -9.31 -14.63 5.94
C HIS A 89 -8.62 -13.28 6.11
N ILE A 90 -9.31 -12.28 6.69
CA ILE A 90 -8.76 -10.94 6.85
C ILE A 90 -8.81 -10.53 8.31
N HIS A 91 -7.66 -10.17 8.86
CA HIS A 91 -7.56 -9.50 10.15
C HIS A 91 -7.39 -8.01 9.93
N PHE A 92 -8.27 -7.20 10.53
CA PHE A 92 -8.22 -5.75 10.43
C PHE A 92 -7.71 -5.15 11.74
N GLU A 93 -6.61 -4.41 11.67
CA GLU A 93 -6.03 -3.70 12.82
C GLU A 93 -5.97 -2.20 12.55
N ARG A 94 -6.14 -1.41 13.61
CA ARG A 94 -5.99 0.04 13.53
C ARG A 94 -4.58 0.44 13.92
N HIS A 95 -3.87 1.11 13.01
CA HIS A 95 -2.54 1.62 13.23
C HIS A 95 -2.37 3.04 12.67
N ASP A 96 -1.91 3.98 13.48
CA ASP A 96 -1.14 5.09 12.96
C ASP A 96 0.28 4.55 12.67
N LEU A 97 0.57 4.35 11.39
CA LEU A 97 1.83 3.74 10.95
C LEU A 97 3.06 4.58 11.29
N SER A 98 2.89 5.88 11.58
CA SER A 98 3.96 6.74 12.06
C SER A 98 4.38 6.39 13.49
N ASP A 99 3.46 5.95 14.33
CA ASP A 99 3.67 5.67 15.75
C ASP A 99 3.76 4.17 16.05
N SER A 100 2.98 3.34 15.34
CA SER A 100 2.92 1.89 15.54
C SER A 100 3.02 1.15 14.21
N PHE A 101 3.40 -0.13 14.26
CA PHE A 101 3.48 -0.98 13.07
C PHE A 101 3.09 -2.42 13.45
N PRO A 102 2.31 -3.12 12.61
CA PRO A 102 1.87 -4.48 12.92
C PRO A 102 3.05 -5.45 12.99
N ALA A 103 2.95 -6.40 13.93
CA ALA A 103 3.99 -7.41 14.11
C ALA A 103 3.81 -8.57 13.12
N GLY A 104 4.93 -9.19 12.73
CA GLY A 104 4.92 -10.39 11.92
C GLY A 104 5.87 -10.36 10.73
N ARG A 105 5.83 -11.47 9.96
CA ARG A 105 6.52 -11.62 8.67
C ARG A 105 5.49 -12.05 7.65
N PHE A 106 5.61 -11.49 6.43
CA PHE A 106 4.62 -11.67 5.38
C PHE A 106 5.28 -12.06 4.06
N ASP A 107 4.61 -12.92 3.31
CA ASP A 107 5.07 -13.34 1.99
C ASP A 107 4.84 -12.23 0.94
N LEU A 108 3.87 -11.34 1.20
CA LEU A 108 3.62 -10.13 0.43
C LEU A 108 3.34 -8.96 1.37
N VAL A 109 4.09 -7.88 1.24
CA VAL A 109 3.78 -6.59 1.88
C VAL A 109 3.44 -5.59 0.78
N SER A 110 2.25 -5.00 0.87
CA SER A 110 1.69 -4.09 -0.13
C SER A 110 1.45 -2.71 0.47
N ALA A 111 1.90 -1.67 -0.24
CA ALA A 111 1.60 -0.27 0.04
C ALA A 111 1.13 0.39 -1.26
N GLN A 112 -0.19 0.53 -1.42
CA GLN A 112 -0.80 1.09 -2.61
C GLN A 112 -1.24 2.53 -2.34
N PHE A 113 -0.61 3.49 -3.04
CA PHE A 113 -0.92 4.92 -2.89
C PHE A 113 -0.91 5.41 -1.44
N LEU A 114 0.05 4.90 -0.66
CA LEU A 114 0.18 5.23 0.77
C LEU A 114 0.73 6.65 0.94
N HIS A 115 -0.16 7.63 0.82
CA HIS A 115 0.09 9.05 0.99
C HIS A 115 -0.94 9.66 1.94
N SER A 116 -0.58 10.75 2.62
CA SER A 116 -1.49 11.43 3.53
C SER A 116 -1.22 12.94 3.52
N PRO A 117 -2.24 13.79 3.46
CA PRO A 117 -2.10 15.21 3.74
C PRO A 117 -1.91 15.50 5.24
N ALA A 118 -2.30 14.55 6.11
CA ALA A 118 -1.98 14.56 7.52
C ALA A 118 -0.60 13.95 7.78
N ARG A 119 -0.16 13.93 9.06
CA ARG A 119 1.14 13.38 9.43
C ARG A 119 1.30 11.94 8.97
N LEU A 120 2.34 11.67 8.19
CA LEU A 120 2.77 10.32 7.81
C LEU A 120 4.29 10.30 7.64
N GLU A 121 4.98 9.59 8.53
CA GLU A 121 6.44 9.35 8.46
C GLU A 121 6.76 8.29 7.41
N ARG A 122 6.35 8.57 6.15
CA ARG A 122 6.25 7.61 5.05
C ARG A 122 7.53 6.81 4.83
N ASP A 123 8.70 7.46 4.80
CA ASP A 123 9.98 6.77 4.60
C ASP A 123 10.28 5.76 5.72
N THR A 124 9.92 6.10 6.94
CA THR A 124 10.06 5.20 8.09
C THR A 124 9.08 4.05 8.00
N VAL A 125 7.84 4.32 7.60
CA VAL A 125 6.82 3.29 7.38
C VAL A 125 7.25 2.31 6.30
N LEU A 126 7.74 2.78 5.16
CA LEU A 126 8.18 1.92 4.05
C LEU A 126 9.43 1.10 4.42
N ARG A 127 10.36 1.63 5.25
CA ARG A 127 11.46 0.82 5.79
C ARG A 127 10.97 -0.30 6.70
N ARG A 128 10.00 -0.02 7.60
CA ARG A 128 9.35 -1.05 8.44
C ARG A 128 8.60 -2.08 7.57
N ALA A 129 7.96 -1.63 6.47
CA ALA A 129 7.34 -2.52 5.51
C ALA A 129 8.34 -3.50 4.91
N ALA A 130 9.52 -3.02 4.48
CA ALA A 130 10.59 -3.89 3.99
C ALA A 130 11.08 -4.87 5.07
N GLU A 131 11.23 -4.42 6.32
CA GLU A 131 11.59 -5.30 7.43
C GLU A 131 10.55 -6.40 7.65
N ALA A 132 9.26 -6.13 7.47
CA ALA A 132 8.17 -7.08 7.66
C ALA A 132 8.07 -8.16 6.56
N VAL A 133 8.79 -8.03 5.45
CA VAL A 133 8.81 -9.07 4.40
C VAL A 133 9.54 -10.31 4.90
N ALA A 134 8.97 -11.49 4.69
CA ALA A 134 9.60 -12.77 4.98
C ALA A 134 10.77 -13.07 4.01
N ALA A 135 11.66 -13.98 4.37
CA ALA A 135 12.69 -14.47 3.45
C ALA A 135 12.03 -15.08 2.20
N GLY A 136 12.42 -14.66 1.01
CA GLY A 136 11.79 -15.03 -0.26
C GLY A 136 10.50 -14.25 -0.60
N GLY A 137 9.96 -13.48 0.34
CA GLY A 137 8.74 -12.68 0.16
C GLY A 137 8.95 -11.42 -0.67
N LEU A 138 7.86 -10.72 -0.95
CA LEU A 138 7.80 -9.57 -1.83
C LEU A 138 7.39 -8.29 -1.09
N LEU A 139 8.01 -7.18 -1.47
CA LEU A 139 7.56 -5.82 -1.17
C LEU A 139 7.04 -5.18 -2.44
N LEU A 140 5.78 -4.76 -2.44
CA LEU A 140 5.15 -4.02 -3.52
C LEU A 140 4.76 -2.63 -3.04
N ILE A 141 5.33 -1.60 -3.66
CA ILE A 141 4.95 -0.20 -3.46
C ILE A 141 4.45 0.34 -4.80
N VAL A 142 3.27 0.96 -4.79
CA VAL A 142 2.72 1.65 -5.95
C VAL A 142 2.37 3.08 -5.57
N ASP A 143 2.86 4.03 -6.33
CA ASP A 143 2.62 5.45 -6.15
C ASP A 143 2.08 6.08 -7.43
N HIS A 144 1.37 7.20 -7.29
CA HIS A 144 0.99 7.99 -8.44
C HIS A 144 2.21 8.57 -9.13
N GLY A 145 2.29 8.43 -10.44
CA GLY A 145 3.12 9.30 -11.28
C GLY A 145 2.44 10.64 -11.53
N ALA A 146 3.15 11.57 -12.14
CA ALA A 146 2.56 12.85 -12.53
C ALA A 146 1.44 12.62 -13.56
N PRO A 147 0.18 13.03 -13.28
CA PRO A 147 -0.90 12.83 -14.22
C PRO A 147 -0.73 13.75 -15.43
N PRO A 148 -1.12 13.32 -16.64
CA PRO A 148 -0.90 14.07 -17.88
C PRO A 148 -1.58 15.44 -17.92
N TRP A 149 -2.61 15.65 -17.08
CA TRP A 149 -3.33 16.94 -16.96
C TRP A 149 -2.82 17.85 -15.85
N ALA A 150 -1.80 17.45 -15.10
CA ALA A 150 -1.33 18.24 -13.96
C ALA A 150 -0.67 19.57 -14.39
N GLY A 151 -0.25 19.73 -15.66
CA GLY A 151 0.32 20.96 -16.20
C GLY A 151 1.38 21.56 -15.28
N GLU A 152 1.37 22.89 -15.11
CA GLU A 152 2.29 23.58 -14.19
C GLU A 152 2.02 23.23 -12.70
N GLN A 153 0.83 22.75 -12.36
CA GLN A 153 0.50 22.31 -10.99
C GLN A 153 1.21 20.99 -10.62
N ALA A 154 1.68 20.20 -11.59
CA ALA A 154 2.55 19.05 -11.32
C ALA A 154 3.85 19.45 -10.61
N HIS A 155 4.30 20.69 -10.83
CA HIS A 155 5.48 21.22 -10.15
C HIS A 155 5.23 21.62 -8.69
N ALA A 156 3.97 21.79 -8.28
CA ALA A 156 3.60 22.09 -6.89
C ALA A 156 3.49 20.84 -6.00
N HIS A 157 3.27 19.66 -6.61
CA HIS A 157 3.26 18.38 -5.92
C HIS A 157 4.42 17.53 -6.44
N HIS A 158 5.37 17.22 -5.57
CA HIS A 158 6.48 16.34 -5.91
C HIS A 158 5.97 14.89 -5.98
N PHE A 159 5.88 14.34 -7.20
CA PHE A 159 5.67 12.92 -7.44
C PHE A 159 7.03 12.24 -7.49
N ALA A 160 7.45 11.64 -6.38
CA ALA A 160 8.75 10.97 -6.30
C ALA A 160 8.83 9.84 -7.33
N ALA A 161 9.93 9.80 -8.09
CA ALA A 161 10.19 8.70 -9.02
C ALA A 161 10.41 7.38 -8.25
N ALA A 162 10.14 6.23 -8.90
CA ALA A 162 10.32 4.91 -8.28
C ALA A 162 11.74 4.70 -7.72
N GLU A 163 12.78 5.16 -8.44
CA GLU A 163 14.17 5.08 -7.97
C GLU A 163 14.45 5.97 -6.76
N GLU A 164 13.80 7.11 -6.66
CA GLU A 164 13.91 8.01 -5.51
C GLU A 164 13.30 7.38 -4.26
N VAL A 165 12.08 6.82 -4.39
CA VAL A 165 11.43 6.08 -3.29
C VAL A 165 12.29 4.90 -2.87
N LEU A 166 12.80 4.12 -3.85
CA LEU A 166 13.69 2.98 -3.56
C LEU A 166 14.95 3.42 -2.80
N ALA A 167 15.60 4.51 -3.21
CA ALA A 167 16.77 5.04 -2.50
C ALA A 167 16.46 5.43 -1.05
N GLY A 168 15.25 5.97 -0.79
CA GLY A 168 14.74 6.31 0.55
C GLY A 168 14.58 5.11 1.47
N LEU A 169 14.38 3.91 0.93
CA LEU A 169 14.30 2.66 1.72
C LEU A 169 15.64 2.27 2.37
N ARG A 170 16.77 2.68 1.80
CA ARG A 170 18.13 2.38 2.29
C ARG A 170 18.36 0.89 2.49
N LEU A 171 17.90 0.09 1.55
CA LEU A 171 18.01 -1.37 1.61
C LEU A 171 19.44 -1.82 1.28
N ASP A 172 19.84 -2.95 1.87
CA ASP A 172 21.06 -3.65 1.52
C ASP A 172 20.83 -4.43 0.21
N ASP A 173 21.48 -4.04 -0.87
CA ASP A 173 21.37 -4.68 -2.18
C ASP A 173 21.70 -6.18 -2.17
N ALA A 174 22.53 -6.64 -1.20
CA ALA A 174 22.82 -8.07 -1.05
C ALA A 174 21.62 -8.89 -0.54
N ARG A 175 20.64 -8.23 0.07
CA ARG A 175 19.46 -8.85 0.68
C ARG A 175 18.19 -8.69 -0.16
N TRP A 176 18.27 -7.96 -1.28
CA TRP A 176 17.09 -7.62 -2.08
C TRP A 176 17.37 -7.77 -3.57
N GLU A 177 16.46 -8.44 -4.25
CA GLU A 177 16.40 -8.54 -5.70
C GLU A 177 15.38 -7.52 -6.22
N ARG A 178 15.79 -6.69 -7.17
CA ARG A 178 14.92 -5.74 -7.87
C ARG A 178 14.19 -6.47 -9.00
N LEU A 179 12.90 -6.79 -8.83
CA LEU A 179 12.09 -7.43 -9.86
C LEU A 179 11.52 -6.41 -10.85
N ARG A 180 11.09 -5.26 -10.32
CA ARG A 180 10.59 -4.13 -11.11
C ARG A 180 10.79 -2.84 -10.34
N VAL A 181 11.39 -1.83 -10.98
CA VAL A 181 11.46 -0.46 -10.47
C VAL A 181 11.29 0.47 -11.66
N GLY A 182 10.25 1.29 -11.66
CA GLY A 182 9.95 2.19 -12.76
C GLY A 182 8.46 2.47 -12.90
N THR A 183 8.08 2.97 -14.05
CA THR A 183 6.71 3.35 -14.35
C THR A 183 5.88 2.21 -14.93
N ALA A 184 4.57 2.29 -14.75
CA ALA A 184 3.56 1.43 -15.35
C ALA A 184 2.32 2.24 -15.71
N GLU A 185 1.74 1.92 -16.83
CA GLU A 185 0.49 2.53 -17.26
C GLU A 185 -0.71 1.72 -16.78
N ARG A 186 -1.79 2.43 -16.47
CA ARG A 186 -3.12 1.86 -16.24
C ARG A 186 -4.20 2.73 -16.82
N ASP A 187 -5.27 2.09 -17.27
CA ASP A 187 -6.48 2.82 -17.67
C ASP A 187 -7.24 3.28 -16.42
N ALA A 188 -7.68 4.51 -16.44
CA ALA A 188 -8.51 5.11 -15.40
C ALA A 188 -9.71 5.81 -16.02
N VAL A 189 -10.79 5.85 -15.27
CA VAL A 189 -12.00 6.62 -15.63
C VAL A 189 -12.04 7.83 -14.69
N GLY A 190 -11.99 9.01 -15.28
CA GLY A 190 -12.09 10.27 -14.54
C GLY A 190 -13.52 10.57 -14.06
N PRO A 191 -13.70 11.63 -13.26
CA PRO A 191 -15.00 12.02 -12.70
C PRO A 191 -16.10 12.22 -13.76
N ASP A 192 -15.73 12.67 -14.95
CA ASP A 192 -16.65 12.94 -16.06
C ASP A 192 -16.84 11.72 -16.99
N GLY A 193 -16.43 10.51 -16.57
CA GLY A 193 -16.51 9.29 -17.37
C GLY A 193 -15.48 9.21 -18.50
N GLN A 194 -14.52 10.13 -18.58
CA GLN A 194 -13.44 10.10 -19.56
C GLN A 194 -12.45 9.01 -19.21
N THR A 195 -12.07 8.20 -20.18
CA THR A 195 -10.95 7.27 -20.03
C THR A 195 -9.63 8.01 -20.23
N ALA A 196 -8.68 7.77 -19.35
CA ALA A 196 -7.33 8.28 -19.46
C ALA A 196 -6.33 7.19 -19.05
N THR A 197 -5.19 7.18 -19.69
CA THR A 197 -4.06 6.38 -19.26
C THR A 197 -3.30 7.16 -18.20
N LEU A 198 -3.21 6.61 -16.99
CA LEU A 198 -2.41 7.15 -15.89
C LEU A 198 -1.10 6.37 -15.80
N THR A 199 -0.05 7.07 -15.44
CA THR A 199 1.24 6.47 -15.12
C THR A 199 1.38 6.35 -13.61
N ASP A 200 1.70 5.15 -13.13
CA ASP A 200 2.03 4.90 -11.73
C ASP A 200 3.51 4.51 -11.61
N ASN A 201 4.13 4.80 -10.47
CA ASN A 201 5.45 4.29 -10.11
C ASN A 201 5.26 2.95 -9.40
N VAL A 202 5.95 1.91 -9.86
CA VAL A 202 5.86 0.55 -9.31
C VAL A 202 7.25 0.10 -8.85
N ILE A 203 7.34 -0.30 -7.59
CA ILE A 203 8.53 -0.87 -6.98
C ILE A 203 8.14 -2.27 -6.49
N LEU A 204 8.73 -3.29 -7.11
CA LEU A 204 8.56 -4.69 -6.71
C LEU A 204 9.94 -5.27 -6.41
N LEU A 205 10.13 -5.64 -5.15
CA LEU A 205 11.37 -6.20 -4.64
C LEU A 205 11.12 -7.57 -4.03
N ARG A 206 12.10 -8.48 -4.16
CA ARG A 206 12.09 -9.77 -3.47
C ARG A 206 13.17 -9.78 -2.40
N ARG A 207 12.81 -10.17 -1.17
CA ARG A 207 13.79 -10.42 -0.12
C ARG A 207 14.50 -11.75 -0.40
N THR A 208 15.84 -11.75 -0.41
CA THR A 208 16.61 -12.98 -0.65
C THR A 208 16.44 -13.99 0.50
N PRO A 209 16.36 -15.30 0.23
CA PRO A 209 16.18 -16.31 1.28
C PRO A 209 17.31 -16.36 2.31
N ASN A 210 18.52 -15.99 1.94
CA ASN A 210 19.73 -16.12 2.79
C ASN A 210 20.03 -14.88 3.65
N GLY A 211 19.14 -13.88 3.71
CA GLY A 211 19.39 -12.61 4.42
C GLY A 211 19.44 -12.72 5.94
N ASP A 212 19.04 -13.82 6.57
CA ASP A 212 18.89 -13.93 8.02
C ASP A 212 19.99 -14.81 8.71
N VAL A 213 20.98 -15.33 7.96
CA VAL A 213 21.95 -16.31 8.50
C VAL A 213 23.18 -15.66 9.19
N GLN A 214 23.39 -14.35 9.13
CA GLN A 214 24.60 -13.69 9.66
C GLN A 214 24.43 -12.89 10.96
N ALA A 215 23.32 -13.01 11.67
CA ALA A 215 23.10 -12.28 12.94
C ALA A 215 23.26 -13.17 14.21
N ALA A 216 23.83 -14.37 14.09
CA ALA A 216 24.10 -15.28 15.21
C ALA A 216 25.54 -15.76 15.17
N SER A 217 26.49 -14.87 15.51
CA SER A 217 27.88 -15.24 15.89
C SER A 217 28.42 -14.27 16.92
#